data_5856ab01a98f7067118e763f3d316ecf
#
_entry.id   5856ab01a98f7067118e763f3d316ecf
#
_cell.length_a   1.000
_cell.length_b   1.000
_cell.length_c   1.000
_cell.angle_alpha   90.00
_cell.angle_beta   90.00
_cell.angle_gamma   90.00
#
_symmetry.space_group_name_H-M   'P 1'
#
loop_
_entity.id
_entity.type
_entity.pdbx_description
1 polymer ?
#
loop_
_entity_poly.entity_id
_entity_poly.type
_entity_poly.pdbx_seq_one_letter_code
_entity_poly.pdbx_strand_id
1 'polypeptide(L)'
;MSYLNNFSNSARTNIKSVPSLIHTGKTYEYVDNGEPMRGGMKDVYFGPDRSYVVAFYRDKQDYNSKERLKKIVTQYYDSFFNREGGDYYKELYCWPTDMVEQDGKVGLVVPAYNKAFFFKKGYAGSEGIKGKEKQGLWFASAKFRNKQFTLRLDESELGNWLSYFQVCVKIARGVTR
;
A
#
# COMPACT_ATOMS: atom_id res chain seq x y z
N MET A 1 6.73 15.19 -9.62
CA MET A 1 5.30 15.34 -10.01
C MET A 1 4.46 15.32 -8.75
N SER A 2 3.75 16.40 -8.48
CA SER A 2 2.95 16.59 -7.26
C SER A 2 1.58 15.96 -7.47
N TYR A 3 1.29 14.82 -6.82
CA TYR A 3 0.02 14.10 -6.98
C TYR A 3 -1.10 14.56 -6.04
N LEU A 4 -0.93 15.67 -5.31
CA LEU A 4 -1.90 16.10 -4.29
C LEU A 4 -2.62 17.43 -4.57
N ASN A 5 -2.34 18.15 -5.65
CA ASN A 5 -2.89 19.52 -5.81
C ASN A 5 -3.89 19.73 -6.96
N ASN A 6 -4.48 18.71 -7.56
CA ASN A 6 -5.48 18.90 -8.62
C ASN A 6 -6.85 18.25 -8.32
N PHE A 7 -7.39 18.46 -7.12
CA PHE A 7 -8.79 18.09 -6.83
C PHE A 7 -9.68 19.32 -6.56
N SER A 8 -9.52 20.36 -7.37
CA SER A 8 -10.48 21.45 -7.45
C SER A 8 -10.90 21.66 -8.90
N ASN A 9 -11.58 20.67 -9.45
CA ASN A 9 -12.52 20.82 -10.54
C ASN A 9 -13.45 19.62 -10.51
N SER A 10 -14.75 19.84 -10.65
CA SER A 10 -15.82 18.86 -10.63
C SER A 10 -15.75 17.83 -11.76
N ALA A 11 -14.62 17.13 -11.88
CA ALA A 11 -14.54 15.90 -12.66
C ALA A 11 -15.38 14.87 -11.92
N ARG A 12 -16.45 14.39 -12.55
CA ARG A 12 -17.25 13.25 -12.06
C ARG A 12 -16.30 12.13 -11.71
N THR A 13 -16.14 11.86 -10.43
CA THR A 13 -15.33 10.73 -9.95
C THR A 13 -15.93 9.46 -10.55
N ASN A 14 -15.20 8.79 -11.45
CA ASN A 14 -15.65 7.57 -12.07
C ASN A 14 -15.45 6.43 -11.08
N ILE A 15 -16.52 6.03 -10.38
CA ILE A 15 -16.51 4.92 -9.44
C ILE A 15 -16.94 3.66 -10.19
N LYS A 16 -16.11 2.64 -10.13
CA LYS A 16 -16.39 1.29 -10.63
C LYS A 16 -16.57 0.34 -9.46
N SER A 17 -17.31 -0.74 -9.69
CA SER A 17 -17.58 -1.77 -8.70
C SER A 17 -17.11 -3.12 -9.21
N VAL A 18 -16.57 -3.93 -8.30
CA VAL A 18 -16.12 -5.29 -8.60
C VAL A 18 -16.50 -6.24 -7.47
N PRO A 19 -17.11 -7.42 -7.79
CA PRO A 19 -17.51 -8.38 -6.78
C PRO A 19 -16.31 -9.11 -6.19
N SER A 20 -16.42 -9.48 -4.90
CA SER A 20 -15.49 -10.39 -4.24
C SER A 20 -15.57 -11.79 -4.85
N LEU A 21 -14.42 -12.44 -5.00
CA LEU A 21 -14.35 -13.87 -5.37
C LEU A 21 -14.38 -14.79 -4.12
N ILE A 22 -14.20 -14.23 -2.94
CA ILE A 22 -14.09 -14.99 -1.67
C ILE A 22 -15.39 -14.87 -0.87
N HIS A 23 -15.92 -13.65 -0.75
CA HIS A 23 -17.08 -13.37 0.09
C HIS A 23 -18.33 -13.12 -0.77
N THR A 24 -19.23 -14.09 -0.81
CA THR A 24 -20.49 -13.99 -1.57
C THR A 24 -21.29 -12.74 -1.20
N GLY A 25 -21.72 -12.00 -2.19
CA GLY A 25 -22.52 -10.78 -2.02
C GLY A 25 -21.74 -9.53 -1.64
N LYS A 26 -20.44 -9.63 -1.42
CA LYS A 26 -19.58 -8.46 -1.15
C LYS A 26 -19.07 -7.85 -2.45
N THR A 27 -19.12 -6.53 -2.52
CA THR A 27 -18.65 -5.75 -3.67
C THR A 27 -17.70 -4.65 -3.17
N TYR A 28 -16.68 -4.38 -3.94
CA TYR A 28 -15.73 -3.29 -3.69
C TYR A 28 -15.87 -2.22 -4.75
N GLU A 29 -15.89 -0.98 -4.30
CA GLU A 29 -15.86 0.18 -5.18
C GLU A 29 -14.43 0.71 -5.29
N TYR A 30 -14.08 1.24 -6.45
CA TYR A 30 -12.79 1.92 -6.64
C TYR A 30 -12.91 3.07 -7.62
N VAL A 31 -12.03 4.06 -7.46
CA VAL A 31 -11.99 5.26 -8.29
C VAL A 31 -11.10 5.01 -9.50
N ASP A 32 -11.69 5.02 -10.69
CA ASP A 32 -10.98 4.90 -11.95
C ASP A 32 -11.02 6.21 -12.75
N ASN A 33 -10.06 7.06 -12.53
CA ASN A 33 -9.91 8.32 -13.27
C ASN A 33 -9.03 8.18 -14.52
N GLY A 34 -8.80 6.94 -14.99
CA GLY A 34 -7.98 6.65 -16.17
C GLY A 34 -6.47 6.57 -15.91
N GLU A 35 -6.00 7.01 -14.75
CA GLU A 35 -4.57 6.98 -14.37
C GLU A 35 -4.37 6.23 -13.04
N PRO A 36 -4.22 4.89 -13.08
CA PRO A 36 -3.91 4.12 -11.90
C PRO A 36 -2.50 4.41 -11.36
N MET A 37 -2.31 4.24 -10.07
CA MET A 37 -0.95 4.19 -9.53
C MET A 37 -0.28 2.89 -9.99
N ARG A 38 0.83 3.01 -10.72
CA ARG A 38 1.54 1.86 -11.27
C ARG A 38 2.59 1.33 -10.31
N GLY A 39 2.36 0.12 -9.80
CA GLY A 39 3.38 -0.69 -9.14
C GLY A 39 4.18 -1.52 -10.15
N GLY A 40 5.09 -2.37 -9.67
CA GLY A 40 5.89 -3.26 -10.53
C GLY A 40 5.05 -4.16 -11.44
N MET A 41 4.01 -4.82 -10.89
CA MET A 41 3.18 -5.80 -11.60
C MET A 41 1.69 -5.45 -11.62
N LYS A 42 1.26 -4.43 -10.90
CA LYS A 42 -0.15 -4.13 -10.66
C LYS A 42 -0.47 -2.67 -10.92
N ASP A 43 -1.69 -2.45 -11.37
CA ASP A 43 -2.33 -1.14 -11.41
C ASP A 43 -3.20 -1.00 -10.16
N VAL A 44 -3.02 0.08 -9.40
CA VAL A 44 -3.59 0.27 -8.06
C VAL A 44 -4.59 1.42 -8.08
N TYR A 45 -5.79 1.14 -7.60
CA TYR A 45 -6.90 2.08 -7.51
C TYR A 45 -7.34 2.23 -6.07
N PHE A 46 -7.59 3.44 -5.61
CA PHE A 46 -8.12 3.67 -4.27
C PHE A 46 -9.61 3.40 -4.19
N GLY A 47 -10.05 2.84 -3.06
CA GLY A 47 -11.44 2.91 -2.66
C GLY A 47 -11.89 4.36 -2.47
N PRO A 48 -13.21 4.66 -2.57
CA PRO A 48 -13.72 6.03 -2.47
C PRO A 48 -13.35 6.75 -1.16
N ASP A 49 -13.32 6.02 -0.06
CA ASP A 49 -12.96 6.49 1.29
C ASP A 49 -11.44 6.42 1.58
N ARG A 50 -10.67 5.84 0.64
CA ARG A 50 -9.22 5.59 0.78
C ARG A 50 -8.82 4.70 1.94
N SER A 51 -9.71 3.88 2.45
CA SER A 51 -9.40 2.88 3.49
C SER A 51 -8.71 1.63 2.93
N TYR A 52 -8.91 1.36 1.64
CA TYR A 52 -8.31 0.26 0.91
C TYR A 52 -7.92 0.65 -0.51
N VAL A 53 -7.20 -0.23 -1.15
CA VAL A 53 -6.91 -0.20 -2.58
C VAL A 53 -7.33 -1.50 -3.24
N VAL A 54 -7.72 -1.42 -4.51
CA VAL A 54 -7.89 -2.57 -5.40
C VAL A 54 -6.71 -2.58 -6.36
N ALA A 55 -5.91 -3.63 -6.32
CA ALA A 55 -4.67 -3.75 -7.09
C ALA A 55 -4.78 -4.87 -8.10
N PHE A 56 -5.09 -4.53 -9.36
CA PHE A 56 -5.23 -5.49 -10.46
C PHE A 56 -3.88 -5.85 -11.06
N TYR A 57 -3.61 -7.13 -11.25
CA TYR A 57 -2.48 -7.60 -12.04
C TYR A 57 -2.62 -7.16 -13.49
N ARG A 58 -1.55 -6.63 -14.08
CA ARG A 58 -1.54 -6.27 -15.49
C ARG A 58 -1.61 -7.49 -16.40
N ASP A 59 -0.88 -8.54 -16.01
CA ASP A 59 -0.88 -9.80 -16.73
C ASP A 59 -1.97 -10.73 -16.20
N LYS A 60 -2.55 -11.52 -17.10
CA LYS A 60 -3.52 -12.56 -16.73
C LYS A 60 -2.85 -13.59 -15.84
N GLN A 61 -3.50 -13.92 -14.75
CA GLN A 61 -3.03 -14.93 -13.82
C GLN A 61 -3.55 -16.31 -14.25
N ASP A 62 -2.66 -17.30 -14.27
CA ASP A 62 -3.03 -18.69 -14.52
C ASP A 62 -3.82 -19.29 -13.35
N TYR A 63 -4.36 -20.48 -13.54
CA TYR A 63 -5.13 -21.18 -12.51
C TYR A 63 -4.34 -21.38 -11.21
N ASN A 64 -3.08 -21.82 -11.31
CA ASN A 64 -2.26 -22.08 -10.13
C ASN A 64 -1.93 -20.79 -9.36
N SER A 65 -1.72 -19.69 -10.07
CA SER A 65 -1.52 -18.39 -9.46
C SER A 65 -2.78 -17.88 -8.75
N LYS A 66 -3.95 -18.05 -9.36
CA LYS A 66 -5.24 -17.73 -8.73
C LYS A 66 -5.46 -18.53 -7.45
N GLU A 67 -5.20 -19.84 -7.47
CA GLU A 67 -5.32 -20.70 -6.28
C GLU A 67 -4.35 -20.30 -5.16
N ARG A 68 -3.10 -19.95 -5.50
CA ARG A 68 -2.14 -19.41 -4.50
C ARG A 68 -2.63 -18.10 -3.88
N LEU A 69 -3.12 -17.17 -4.70
CA LEU A 69 -3.67 -15.90 -4.22
C LEU A 69 -4.88 -16.13 -3.31
N LYS A 70 -5.76 -17.06 -3.68
CA LYS A 70 -6.90 -17.45 -2.85
C LYS A 70 -6.46 -17.97 -1.48
N LYS A 71 -5.46 -18.85 -1.43
CA LYS A 71 -4.90 -19.33 -0.16
C LYS A 71 -4.31 -18.21 0.69
N ILE A 72 -3.67 -17.22 0.06
CA ILE A 72 -3.10 -16.06 0.77
C ILE A 72 -4.19 -15.26 1.47
N VAL A 73 -5.32 -14.98 0.80
CA VAL A 73 -6.39 -14.16 1.38
C VAL A 73 -7.37 -14.95 2.25
N THR A 74 -7.28 -16.29 2.30
CA THR A 74 -8.13 -17.14 3.15
C THR A 74 -7.28 -17.87 4.19
N GLN A 75 -6.71 -19.03 3.86
CA GLN A 75 -6.02 -19.93 4.79
C GLN A 75 -4.88 -19.26 5.53
N TYR A 76 -4.03 -18.51 4.81
CA TYR A 76 -2.90 -17.84 5.45
C TYR A 76 -3.36 -16.62 6.26
N TYR A 77 -4.37 -15.88 5.78
CA TYR A 77 -4.98 -14.81 6.55
C TYR A 77 -5.50 -15.34 7.89
N ASP A 78 -6.31 -16.40 7.87
CA ASP A 78 -6.89 -17.00 9.07
C ASP A 78 -5.82 -17.54 10.02
N SER A 79 -4.80 -18.23 9.48
CA SER A 79 -3.73 -18.78 10.29
C SER A 79 -2.86 -17.71 10.97
N PHE A 80 -2.76 -16.52 10.38
CA PHE A 80 -1.95 -15.42 10.91
C PHE A 80 -2.73 -14.48 11.84
N PHE A 81 -3.96 -14.14 11.48
CA PHE A 81 -4.66 -13.00 12.09
C PHE A 81 -5.84 -13.38 12.98
N ASN A 82 -6.42 -14.58 12.80
CA ASN A 82 -7.56 -15.04 13.59
C ASN A 82 -7.15 -15.92 14.79
N ARG A 83 -6.03 -15.59 15.43
CA ARG A 83 -5.49 -16.27 16.60
C ARG A 83 -5.01 -15.26 17.64
N GLU A 84 -4.67 -15.73 18.84
CA GLU A 84 -4.10 -14.90 19.89
C GLU A 84 -2.88 -14.11 19.39
N GLY A 85 -2.86 -12.82 19.66
CA GLY A 85 -1.84 -11.88 19.18
C GLY A 85 -1.95 -11.51 17.69
N GLY A 86 -3.00 -11.97 16.98
CA GLY A 86 -3.22 -11.68 15.57
C GLY A 86 -3.34 -10.20 15.26
N ASP A 87 -3.95 -9.41 16.16
CA ASP A 87 -4.14 -7.98 15.97
C ASP A 87 -2.81 -7.20 15.87
N TYR A 88 -1.78 -7.63 16.62
CA TYR A 88 -0.44 -7.07 16.48
C TYR A 88 0.10 -7.23 15.04
N TYR A 89 -0.17 -8.36 14.40
CA TYR A 89 0.29 -8.63 13.04
C TYR A 89 -0.55 -7.94 11.99
N LYS A 90 -1.83 -7.64 12.24
CA LYS A 90 -2.65 -6.79 11.36
C LYS A 90 -2.08 -5.37 11.25
N GLU A 91 -1.48 -4.86 12.32
CA GLU A 91 -0.79 -3.57 12.29
C GLU A 91 0.59 -3.63 11.60
N LEU A 92 1.23 -4.80 11.64
CA LEU A 92 2.57 -4.98 11.09
C LEU A 92 2.57 -5.22 9.59
N TYR A 93 1.57 -5.97 9.09
CA TYR A 93 1.47 -6.35 7.69
C TYR A 93 0.35 -5.63 6.95
N CYS A 94 0.66 -5.10 5.79
CA CYS A 94 -0.34 -4.68 4.82
C CYS A 94 -0.77 -5.91 3.98
N TRP A 95 -1.52 -6.82 4.61
CA TRP A 95 -1.90 -8.10 4.04
C TRP A 95 -3.16 -7.97 3.16
N PRO A 96 -3.22 -8.62 1.98
CA PRO A 96 -4.43 -8.63 1.17
C PRO A 96 -5.57 -9.36 1.90
N THR A 97 -6.75 -8.76 1.88
CA THR A 97 -7.93 -9.20 2.63
C THR A 97 -8.99 -9.85 1.75
N ASP A 98 -8.90 -9.65 0.43
CA ASP A 98 -9.86 -10.21 -0.50
C ASP A 98 -9.28 -10.30 -1.91
N MET A 99 -9.96 -11.05 -2.76
CA MET A 99 -9.62 -11.26 -4.16
C MET A 99 -10.82 -10.90 -5.04
N VAL A 100 -10.56 -10.22 -6.13
CA VAL A 100 -11.56 -9.78 -7.11
C VAL A 100 -11.11 -10.12 -8.53
N GLU A 101 -12.02 -10.11 -9.49
CA GLU A 101 -11.66 -10.25 -10.90
C GLU A 101 -12.52 -9.34 -11.74
N GLN A 102 -11.91 -8.63 -12.68
CA GLN A 102 -12.58 -7.79 -13.65
C GLN A 102 -11.88 -7.88 -15.00
N ASP A 103 -12.64 -8.07 -16.07
CA ASP A 103 -12.16 -8.18 -17.45
C ASP A 103 -11.05 -9.24 -17.63
N GLY A 104 -11.13 -10.35 -16.85
CA GLY A 104 -10.16 -11.42 -16.84
C GLY A 104 -8.83 -11.09 -16.12
N LYS A 105 -8.77 -9.95 -15.44
CA LYS A 105 -7.64 -9.55 -14.59
C LYS A 105 -8.00 -9.77 -13.13
N VAL A 106 -7.16 -10.51 -12.45
CA VAL A 106 -7.27 -10.71 -11.00
C VAL A 106 -6.78 -9.47 -10.28
N GLY A 107 -7.49 -9.09 -9.25
CA GLY A 107 -7.13 -8.02 -8.32
C GLY A 107 -7.11 -8.52 -6.88
N LEU A 108 -6.33 -7.83 -6.05
CA LEU A 108 -6.30 -8.00 -4.60
C LEU A 108 -6.83 -6.74 -3.92
N VAL A 109 -7.66 -6.93 -2.92
CA VAL A 109 -8.06 -5.84 -2.04
C VAL A 109 -7.09 -5.81 -0.87
N VAL A 110 -6.46 -4.66 -0.66
CA VAL A 110 -5.40 -4.48 0.35
C VAL A 110 -5.72 -3.22 1.17
N PRO A 111 -5.59 -3.24 2.50
CA PRO A 111 -5.71 -2.02 3.30
C PRO A 111 -4.79 -0.92 2.77
N ALA A 112 -5.25 0.32 2.74
CA ALA A 112 -4.39 1.43 2.36
C ALA A 112 -3.33 1.67 3.43
N TYR A 113 -2.14 2.12 3.01
CA TYR A 113 -1.09 2.48 3.96
C TYR A 113 -1.52 3.60 4.89
N ASN A 114 -1.20 3.46 6.16
CA ASN A 114 -1.44 4.50 7.16
C ASN A 114 -0.74 5.80 6.75
N LYS A 115 -1.40 6.94 6.99
CA LYS A 115 -0.86 8.29 6.70
C LYS A 115 0.51 8.55 7.35
N ALA A 116 0.85 7.84 8.43
CA ALA A 116 2.16 7.91 9.07
C ALA A 116 3.32 7.47 8.15
N PHE A 117 3.05 6.66 7.14
CA PHE A 117 4.06 6.24 6.15
C PHE A 117 4.33 7.26 5.04
N PHE A 118 3.67 8.41 5.08
CA PHE A 118 3.88 9.49 4.12
C PHE A 118 4.50 10.71 4.79
N PHE A 119 5.37 11.42 4.07
CA PHE A 119 5.96 12.64 4.57
C PHE A 119 4.89 13.74 4.74
N LYS A 120 4.94 14.44 5.86
CA LYS A 120 4.11 15.62 6.12
C LYS A 120 4.77 16.89 5.60
N LYS A 121 6.10 16.92 5.56
CA LYS A 121 6.95 18.06 5.16
C LYS A 121 8.30 17.57 4.61
N GLY A 122 9.07 18.53 4.10
CA GLY A 122 10.41 18.29 3.58
C GLY A 122 10.51 18.53 2.07
N TYR A 123 11.73 18.46 1.56
CA TYR A 123 12.05 18.74 0.17
C TYR A 123 13.04 17.71 -0.39
N ALA A 124 12.91 17.42 -1.69
CA ALA A 124 13.92 16.72 -2.48
C ALA A 124 14.38 17.68 -3.60
N GLY A 125 15.57 18.25 -3.46
CA GLY A 125 15.99 19.37 -4.30
C GLY A 125 15.08 20.58 -4.07
N SER A 126 14.44 21.08 -5.13
CA SER A 126 13.44 22.15 -5.10
C SER A 126 12.00 21.66 -4.90
N GLU A 127 11.75 20.35 -5.00
CA GLU A 127 10.41 19.78 -4.93
C GLU A 127 10.01 19.44 -3.50
N GLY A 128 8.80 19.82 -3.09
CA GLY A 128 8.19 19.35 -1.84
C GLY A 128 7.91 17.86 -1.88
N ILE A 129 8.16 17.17 -0.77
CA ILE A 129 7.94 15.72 -0.64
C ILE A 129 6.70 15.36 0.18
N LYS A 130 5.91 16.34 0.55
CA LYS A 130 4.64 16.11 1.26
C LYS A 130 3.77 15.11 0.48
N GLY A 131 3.34 14.05 1.16
CA GLY A 131 2.52 12.98 0.58
C GLY A 131 3.30 11.94 -0.23
N LYS A 132 4.63 12.03 -0.33
CA LYS A 132 5.46 10.92 -0.85
C LYS A 132 5.67 9.88 0.24
N GLU A 133 5.74 8.60 -0.15
CA GLU A 133 5.98 7.49 0.77
C GLU A 133 7.35 7.57 1.43
N LYS A 134 7.43 7.19 2.70
CA LYS A 134 8.66 7.08 3.47
C LYS A 134 9.38 5.77 3.12
N GLN A 135 10.09 5.76 2.01
CA GLN A 135 10.87 4.58 1.61
C GLN A 135 12.10 4.42 2.50
N GLY A 136 12.47 3.17 2.82
CA GLY A 136 13.64 2.87 3.67
C GLY A 136 14.94 3.50 3.16
N LEU A 137 15.09 3.63 1.84
CA LEU A 137 16.23 4.29 1.20
C LEU A 137 16.42 5.75 1.65
N TRP A 138 15.34 6.46 1.97
CA TRP A 138 15.36 7.86 2.40
C TRP A 138 15.92 8.02 3.82
N PHE A 139 15.95 6.94 4.59
CA PHE A 139 16.53 6.86 5.93
C PHE A 139 17.94 6.25 5.95
N ALA A 140 18.50 5.93 4.77
CA ALA A 140 19.88 5.55 4.61
C ALA A 140 20.83 6.68 5.07
N SER A 141 22.14 6.42 5.10
CA SER A 141 23.13 7.37 5.61
C SER A 141 22.97 8.77 4.99
N ALA A 142 23.32 9.81 5.76
CA ALA A 142 23.29 11.20 5.29
C ALA A 142 24.12 11.39 4.01
N LYS A 143 25.24 10.67 3.88
CA LYS A 143 26.09 10.68 2.68
C LYS A 143 25.34 10.21 1.44
N PHE A 144 24.53 9.16 1.56
CA PHE A 144 23.71 8.64 0.47
C PHE A 144 22.60 9.62 0.09
N ARG A 145 21.89 10.15 1.09
CA ARG A 145 20.82 11.15 0.89
C ARG A 145 21.34 12.39 0.16
N ASN A 146 22.45 12.94 0.62
CA ASN A 146 23.01 14.17 0.05
C ASN A 146 23.55 13.96 -1.37
N LYS A 147 24.11 12.78 -1.65
CA LYS A 147 24.68 12.50 -2.97
C LYS A 147 23.62 12.28 -4.06
N GLN A 148 22.52 11.63 -3.72
CA GLN A 148 21.52 11.25 -4.74
C GLN A 148 20.33 12.19 -4.85
N PHE A 149 19.89 12.82 -3.74
CA PHE A 149 18.57 13.43 -3.72
C PHE A 149 18.53 14.87 -3.21
N THR A 150 19.61 15.42 -2.70
CA THR A 150 19.57 16.72 -2.01
C THR A 150 18.38 16.80 -1.02
N LEU A 151 18.16 15.74 -0.27
CA LEU A 151 17.00 15.59 0.60
C LEU A 151 17.16 16.49 1.84
N ARG A 152 16.22 17.37 2.05
CA ARG A 152 16.04 18.16 3.27
C ARG A 152 14.85 17.60 4.04
N LEU A 153 15.12 16.56 4.82
CA LEU A 153 14.09 16.01 5.71
C LEU A 153 13.93 16.94 6.92
N ASP A 154 12.68 17.17 7.29
CA ASP A 154 12.37 17.85 8.55
C ASP A 154 12.74 16.93 9.72
N GLU A 155 13.30 17.48 10.79
CA GLU A 155 13.71 16.70 11.97
C GLU A 155 12.57 15.91 12.59
N SER A 156 11.33 16.43 12.54
CA SER A 156 10.15 15.72 13.03
C SER A 156 9.76 14.49 12.20
N GLU A 157 10.30 14.35 11.00
CA GLU A 157 10.11 13.19 10.13
C GLU A 157 11.23 12.16 10.28
N LEU A 158 12.31 12.52 10.96
CA LEU A 158 13.43 11.64 11.28
C LEU A 158 13.14 10.91 12.58
N GLY A 159 13.43 9.62 12.60
CA GLY A 159 13.44 8.85 13.83
C GLY A 159 14.78 9.03 14.58
N ASN A 160 14.85 8.45 15.75
CA ASN A 160 16.08 8.31 16.54
C ASN A 160 16.52 6.83 16.57
N TRP A 161 17.61 6.54 17.26
CA TRP A 161 18.13 5.18 17.41
C TRP A 161 17.09 4.22 18.02
N LEU A 162 16.29 4.68 18.97
CA LEU A 162 15.23 3.87 19.56
C LEU A 162 14.19 3.49 18.53
N SER A 163 13.72 4.44 17.73
CA SER A 163 12.75 4.19 16.63
C SER A 163 13.34 3.21 15.62
N TYR A 164 14.61 3.33 15.28
CA TYR A 164 15.30 2.42 14.38
C TYR A 164 15.32 0.99 14.93
N PHE A 165 15.71 0.80 16.18
CA PHE A 165 15.70 -0.54 16.80
C PHE A 165 14.30 -1.12 16.93
N GLN A 166 13.28 -0.29 17.22
CA GLN A 166 11.88 -0.74 17.23
C GLN A 166 11.44 -1.26 15.86
N VAL A 167 11.84 -0.61 14.77
CA VAL A 167 11.58 -1.10 13.40
C VAL A 167 12.31 -2.42 13.15
N CYS A 168 13.58 -2.54 13.54
CA CYS A 168 14.34 -3.78 13.41
C CYS A 168 13.67 -4.95 14.16
N VAL A 169 13.19 -4.71 15.38
CA VAL A 169 12.47 -5.71 16.17
C VAL A 169 11.16 -6.12 15.49
N LYS A 170 10.40 -5.16 14.94
CA LYS A 170 9.17 -5.46 14.20
C LYS A 170 9.44 -6.32 12.96
N ILE A 171 10.48 -5.97 12.19
CA ILE A 171 10.90 -6.76 11.02
C ILE A 171 11.30 -8.18 11.44
N ALA A 172 12.16 -8.32 12.47
CA ALA A 172 12.58 -9.62 12.97
C ALA A 172 11.38 -10.48 13.40
N ARG A 173 10.45 -9.92 14.18
CA ARG A 173 9.21 -10.62 14.57
C ARG A 173 8.33 -11.00 13.38
N GLY A 174 8.32 -10.19 12.33
CA GLY A 174 7.60 -10.50 11.10
C GLY A 174 8.21 -11.68 10.33
N VAL A 175 9.53 -11.85 10.37
CA VAL A 175 10.24 -12.91 9.63
C VAL A 175 10.23 -14.24 10.39
N THR A 176 10.19 -14.21 11.74
CA THR A 176 10.28 -15.41 12.58
C THR A 176 8.95 -16.11 12.80
N ARG A 177 7.86 -15.62 12.25
CA ARG A 177 6.54 -16.22 12.36
C ARG A 177 6.16 -17.04 11.13
#